data_96a64d00355c85d58d7d1e9879b9bdfb
#
_entry.id   96a64d00355c85d58d7d1e9879b9bdfb
#
_cell.length_a   1.000
_cell.length_b   1.000
_cell.length_c   1.000
_cell.angle_alpha   90.00
_cell.angle_beta   90.00
_cell.angle_gamma   90.00
#
_symmetry.space_group_name_H-M   'P 1'
#
loop_
_entity.id
_entity.type
_entity.pdbx_description
1 polymer ?
#
loop_
_entity_poly.entity_id
_entity_poly.type
_entity_poly.pdbx_seq_one_letter_code
_entity_poly.pdbx_strand_id
1 'polypeptide(L)'
;MKKQFLMALAALSLLGGRTTAQEPACKPPLMGWSSWNAYRVNISEDIIKHQADLMVEKGLKDAGYRFINIDDGFFGYRDETGKMHEHAQRFPNGMKVVVDHIHNLGLKAGIYTDAGNNTCGSMSDQDKAGIGAGIYGHEAQDAQ
;
A
#
# COMPACT_ATOMS: atom_id res chain seq x y z
N MET A 1 60.40 57.43 -2.34
CA MET A 1 60.25 56.06 -2.90
C MET A 1 59.22 55.30 -2.06
N LYS A 2 57.99 55.23 -2.53
CA LYS A 2 56.84 54.56 -1.85
C LYS A 2 56.66 53.18 -2.46
N LYS A 3 56.93 52.13 -1.66
CA LYS A 3 56.65 50.74 -2.07
C LYS A 3 55.16 50.45 -1.85
N GLN A 4 54.38 50.22 -2.90
CA GLN A 4 53.03 49.75 -2.82
C GLN A 4 53.04 48.23 -2.68
N PHE A 5 52.50 47.74 -1.58
CA PHE A 5 52.19 46.31 -1.35
C PHE A 5 50.88 45.99 -2.03
N LEU A 6 50.93 45.20 -3.09
CA LEU A 6 49.72 44.60 -3.68
C LEU A 6 49.34 43.38 -2.86
N MET A 7 48.24 43.44 -2.11
CA MET A 7 47.63 42.25 -1.51
C MET A 7 46.76 41.56 -2.60
N ALA A 8 47.20 40.40 -3.02
CA ALA A 8 46.38 39.50 -3.86
C ALA A 8 45.41 38.73 -2.93
N LEU A 9 44.15 39.06 -3.02
CA LEU A 9 43.07 38.31 -2.36
C LEU A 9 42.76 37.06 -3.20
N ALA A 10 43.24 35.89 -2.75
CA ALA A 10 42.86 34.61 -3.34
C ALA A 10 41.44 34.27 -2.91
N ALA A 11 40.48 34.42 -3.81
CA ALA A 11 39.10 33.92 -3.64
C ALA A 11 39.11 32.39 -3.77
N LEU A 12 39.08 31.70 -2.64
CA LEU A 12 38.88 30.24 -2.59
C LEU A 12 37.41 29.94 -2.82
N SER A 13 37.04 29.66 -4.06
CA SER A 13 35.71 29.19 -4.41
C SER A 13 35.51 27.80 -3.87
N LEU A 14 34.77 27.69 -2.77
CA LEU A 14 34.22 26.44 -2.24
C LEU A 14 33.20 25.89 -3.28
N LEU A 15 33.67 25.06 -4.18
CA LEU A 15 32.80 24.18 -4.94
C LEU A 15 32.17 23.16 -3.97
N GLY A 16 31.05 23.54 -3.39
CA GLY A 16 30.20 22.61 -2.65
C GLY A 16 29.68 21.55 -3.61
N GLY A 17 30.41 20.46 -3.76
CA GLY A 17 29.92 19.28 -4.46
C GLY A 17 28.64 18.83 -3.77
N ARG A 18 27.50 18.92 -4.46
CA ARG A 18 26.30 18.22 -4.06
C ARG A 18 26.63 16.74 -4.12
N THR A 19 26.85 16.11 -2.97
CA THR A 19 26.82 14.67 -2.87
C THR A 19 25.38 14.27 -3.14
N THR A 20 25.08 13.84 -4.35
CA THR A 20 23.86 13.09 -4.61
C THR A 20 23.94 11.83 -3.76
N ALA A 21 23.08 11.74 -2.74
CA ALA A 21 22.95 10.51 -2.00
C ALA A 21 22.66 9.40 -3.01
N GLN A 22 23.58 8.46 -3.13
CA GLN A 22 23.41 7.31 -4.01
C GLN A 22 22.20 6.53 -3.53
N GLU A 23 21.21 6.32 -4.39
CA GLU A 23 20.07 5.47 -4.09
C GLU A 23 20.60 4.14 -3.53
N PRO A 24 20.08 3.64 -2.42
CA PRO A 24 20.57 2.38 -1.85
C PRO A 24 20.45 1.28 -2.92
N ALA A 25 21.48 0.48 -3.05
CA ALA A 25 21.58 -0.61 -4.04
C ALA A 25 20.45 -1.66 -3.88
N CYS A 26 19.77 -1.66 -2.74
CA CYS A 26 18.59 -2.48 -2.47
C CYS A 26 17.55 -1.61 -1.75
N LYS A 27 16.33 -1.56 -2.29
CA LYS A 27 15.21 -0.96 -1.59
C LYS A 27 14.86 -1.81 -0.36
N PRO A 28 14.58 -1.20 0.80
CA PRO A 28 14.14 -1.98 1.95
C PRO A 28 12.83 -2.72 1.64
N PRO A 29 12.58 -3.85 2.32
CA PRO A 29 11.30 -4.53 2.22
C PRO A 29 10.13 -3.58 2.50
N LEU A 30 9.00 -3.83 1.85
CA LEU A 30 7.78 -3.08 2.12
C LEU A 30 7.33 -3.35 3.57
N MET A 31 7.16 -2.28 4.34
CA MET A 31 6.70 -2.36 5.72
C MET A 31 5.22 -1.95 5.80
N GLY A 32 4.41 -2.83 6.35
CA GLY A 32 2.97 -2.61 6.45
C GLY A 32 2.29 -3.63 7.35
N TRP A 33 0.98 -3.51 7.39
CA TRP A 33 0.09 -4.44 8.07
C TRP A 33 -0.77 -5.16 7.02
N SER A 34 -1.09 -6.43 7.26
CA SER A 34 -1.99 -7.24 6.46
C SER A 34 -3.08 -7.84 7.35
N SER A 35 -4.30 -7.90 6.83
CA SER A 35 -5.47 -8.29 7.61
C SER A 35 -5.54 -9.78 7.95
N TRP A 36 -4.90 -10.65 7.15
CA TRP A 36 -5.11 -12.10 7.22
C TRP A 36 -4.84 -12.73 8.57
N ASN A 37 -3.67 -12.47 9.15
CA ASN A 37 -3.26 -13.15 10.38
C ASN A 37 -4.12 -12.80 11.60
N ALA A 38 -4.76 -11.61 11.58
CA ALA A 38 -5.60 -11.16 12.69
C ALA A 38 -7.08 -11.49 12.47
N TYR A 39 -7.55 -11.43 11.24
CA TYR A 39 -8.99 -11.44 10.95
C TYR A 39 -9.41 -12.51 9.95
N ARG A 40 -8.46 -13.11 9.20
CA ARG A 40 -8.77 -14.02 8.08
C ARG A 40 -9.79 -13.38 7.15
N VAL A 41 -10.86 -14.04 6.78
CA VAL A 41 -11.96 -13.49 5.96
C VAL A 41 -12.91 -12.55 6.70
N ASN A 42 -12.80 -12.46 8.04
CA ASN A 42 -13.70 -11.66 8.88
C ASN A 42 -13.26 -10.19 8.96
N ILE A 43 -13.04 -9.59 7.80
CA ILE A 43 -12.70 -8.18 7.66
C ILE A 43 -13.94 -7.34 7.32
N SER A 44 -13.85 -6.06 7.56
CA SER A 44 -14.86 -5.08 7.15
C SER A 44 -14.22 -3.73 6.87
N GLU A 45 -14.98 -2.87 6.21
CA GLU A 45 -14.63 -1.47 6.00
C GLU A 45 -14.13 -0.80 7.29
N ASP A 46 -14.88 -0.96 8.40
CA ASP A 46 -14.55 -0.35 9.68
C ASP A 46 -13.27 -0.91 10.29
N ILE A 47 -13.07 -2.24 10.20
CA ILE A 47 -11.84 -2.88 10.69
C ILE A 47 -10.62 -2.33 9.94
N ILE A 48 -10.67 -2.27 8.62
CA ILE A 48 -9.53 -1.81 7.82
C ILE A 48 -9.22 -0.33 8.10
N LYS A 49 -10.24 0.54 8.14
CA LYS A 49 -10.07 1.95 8.49
C LYS A 49 -9.47 2.12 9.88
N HIS A 50 -9.98 1.39 10.87
CA HIS A 50 -9.48 1.44 12.24
C HIS A 50 -8.01 1.01 12.33
N GLN A 51 -7.59 -0.03 11.61
CA GLN A 51 -6.18 -0.44 11.59
C GLN A 51 -5.28 0.63 10.93
N ALA A 52 -5.78 1.32 9.92
CA ALA A 52 -5.06 2.44 9.32
C ALA A 52 -4.90 3.61 10.31
N ASP A 53 -5.96 3.96 11.05
CA ASP A 53 -5.92 4.98 12.09
C ASP A 53 -4.91 4.62 13.19
N LEU A 54 -4.95 3.38 13.68
CA LEU A 54 -4.01 2.87 14.70
C LEU A 54 -2.56 2.90 14.22
N MET A 55 -2.30 2.62 12.94
CA MET A 55 -0.94 2.69 12.39
C MET A 55 -0.35 4.10 12.51
N VAL A 56 -1.17 5.13 12.33
CA VAL A 56 -0.76 6.52 12.51
C VAL A 56 -0.68 6.87 14.00
N GLU A 57 -1.74 6.59 14.75
CA GLU A 57 -1.85 6.93 16.18
C GLU A 57 -0.71 6.33 17.02
N LYS A 58 -0.32 5.10 16.73
CA LYS A 58 0.76 4.41 17.45
C LYS A 58 2.17 4.73 16.93
N GLY A 59 2.29 5.66 15.99
CA GLY A 59 3.58 6.10 15.44
C GLY A 59 4.26 5.11 14.49
N LEU A 60 3.56 4.04 14.07
CA LEU A 60 4.12 3.06 13.14
C LEU A 60 4.40 3.68 11.77
N LYS A 61 3.55 4.61 11.32
CA LYS A 61 3.79 5.38 10.09
C LYS A 61 5.14 6.11 10.13
N ASP A 62 5.47 6.76 11.24
CA ASP A 62 6.73 7.50 11.40
C ASP A 62 7.93 6.55 11.50
N ALA A 63 7.72 5.34 12.00
CA ALA A 63 8.71 4.26 12.01
C ALA A 63 8.92 3.61 10.62
N GLY A 64 8.16 4.03 9.58
CA GLY A 64 8.33 3.56 8.20
C GLY A 64 7.30 2.55 7.71
N TYR A 65 6.32 2.16 8.51
CA TYR A 65 5.21 1.33 8.06
C TYR A 65 4.27 2.16 7.19
N ARG A 66 4.15 1.80 5.93
CA ARG A 66 3.45 2.63 4.93
C ARG A 66 2.26 1.95 4.28
N PHE A 67 2.13 0.64 4.41
CA PHE A 67 1.14 -0.14 3.68
C PHE A 67 0.07 -0.72 4.60
N ILE A 68 -1.19 -0.58 4.18
CA ILE A 68 -2.33 -1.33 4.69
C ILE A 68 -2.74 -2.29 3.58
N ASN A 69 -2.49 -3.58 3.78
CA ASN A 69 -2.82 -4.61 2.80
C ASN A 69 -4.14 -5.28 3.19
N ILE A 70 -5.13 -5.14 2.32
CA ILE A 70 -6.42 -5.79 2.46
C ILE A 70 -6.26 -7.19 1.87
N ASP A 71 -6.29 -8.18 2.74
CA ASP A 71 -6.16 -9.58 2.39
C ASP A 71 -7.54 -10.19 2.05
N ASP A 72 -7.66 -11.51 1.97
CA ASP A 72 -8.90 -12.18 1.59
C ASP A 72 -10.09 -11.76 2.48
N GLY A 73 -11.30 -11.96 1.98
CA GLY A 73 -12.53 -11.54 2.62
C GLY A 73 -13.17 -10.29 2.02
N PHE A 74 -12.48 -9.59 1.11
CA PHE A 74 -13.10 -8.44 0.42
C PHE A 74 -13.91 -8.84 -0.83
N PHE A 75 -13.68 -10.00 -1.39
CA PHE A 75 -14.37 -10.48 -2.59
C PHE A 75 -15.86 -10.62 -2.35
N GLY A 76 -16.65 -10.15 -3.29
CA GLY A 76 -18.11 -10.28 -3.29
C GLY A 76 -18.59 -11.22 -4.38
N TYR A 77 -18.56 -10.77 -5.61
CA TYR A 77 -18.98 -11.54 -6.77
C TYR A 77 -18.39 -10.95 -8.05
N ARG A 78 -18.38 -11.75 -9.13
CA ARG A 78 -18.18 -11.24 -10.50
C ARG A 78 -19.51 -11.02 -11.17
N ASP A 79 -19.69 -9.87 -11.81
CA ASP A 79 -20.89 -9.59 -12.60
C ASP A 79 -20.85 -10.30 -13.97
N GLU A 80 -21.89 -10.12 -14.77
CA GLU A 80 -22.03 -10.74 -16.10
C GLU A 80 -20.91 -10.35 -17.07
N THR A 81 -20.21 -9.25 -16.82
CA THR A 81 -19.04 -8.81 -17.61
C THR A 81 -17.75 -9.42 -17.10
N GLY A 82 -17.77 -10.13 -15.97
CA GLY A 82 -16.62 -10.69 -15.29
C GLY A 82 -15.93 -9.72 -14.32
N LYS A 83 -16.43 -8.49 -14.17
CA LYS A 83 -15.86 -7.50 -13.24
C LYS A 83 -16.07 -7.95 -11.79
N MET A 84 -15.00 -7.87 -11.00
CA MET A 84 -15.05 -8.15 -9.58
C MET A 84 -15.70 -6.99 -8.82
N HIS A 85 -16.59 -7.35 -7.89
CA HIS A 85 -17.20 -6.45 -6.93
C HIS A 85 -16.83 -6.87 -5.50
N GLU A 86 -16.70 -5.89 -4.64
CA GLU A 86 -16.43 -6.12 -3.23
C GLU A 86 -17.65 -6.73 -2.50
N HIS A 87 -17.40 -7.35 -1.35
CA HIS A 87 -18.43 -7.97 -0.52
C HIS A 87 -19.33 -6.90 0.11
N ALA A 88 -20.58 -6.81 -0.36
CA ALA A 88 -21.51 -5.72 -0.02
C ALA A 88 -21.80 -5.55 1.48
N GLN A 89 -21.77 -6.63 2.27
CA GLN A 89 -21.98 -6.52 3.73
C GLN A 89 -20.71 -6.11 4.48
N ARG A 90 -19.54 -6.49 3.98
CA ARG A 90 -18.24 -6.14 4.60
C ARG A 90 -17.79 -4.75 4.20
N PHE A 91 -18.12 -4.32 2.98
CA PHE A 91 -17.75 -3.03 2.39
C PHE A 91 -18.98 -2.31 1.82
N PRO A 92 -19.93 -1.91 2.70
CA PRO A 92 -21.22 -1.37 2.26
C PRO A 92 -21.11 -0.03 1.53
N ASN A 93 -20.05 0.73 1.74
CA ASN A 93 -19.79 2.01 1.07
C ASN A 93 -18.77 1.89 -0.08
N GLY A 94 -18.37 0.67 -0.40
CA GLY A 94 -17.43 0.37 -1.47
C GLY A 94 -15.95 0.47 -1.07
N MET A 95 -15.11 -0.25 -1.80
CA MET A 95 -13.67 -0.29 -1.56
C MET A 95 -13.02 1.09 -1.69
N LYS A 96 -13.55 1.95 -2.58
CA LYS A 96 -13.01 3.29 -2.78
C LYS A 96 -12.98 4.12 -1.49
N VAL A 97 -14.00 4.04 -0.66
CA VAL A 97 -14.07 4.80 0.61
C VAL A 97 -12.97 4.37 1.57
N VAL A 98 -12.67 3.07 1.61
CA VAL A 98 -11.58 2.52 2.43
C VAL A 98 -10.21 2.99 1.91
N VAL A 99 -10.00 2.91 0.61
CA VAL A 99 -8.75 3.35 -0.04
C VAL A 99 -8.52 4.85 0.15
N ASP A 100 -9.55 5.67 -0.04
CA ASP A 100 -9.47 7.12 0.20
C ASP A 100 -9.11 7.44 1.65
N HIS A 101 -9.69 6.73 2.63
CA HIS A 101 -9.36 6.88 4.04
C HIS A 101 -7.87 6.58 4.31
N ILE A 102 -7.37 5.45 3.81
CA ILE A 102 -5.96 5.06 3.92
C ILE A 102 -5.04 6.14 3.31
N HIS A 103 -5.38 6.63 2.11
CA HIS A 103 -4.60 7.65 1.42
C HIS A 103 -4.63 9.00 2.15
N ASN A 104 -5.77 9.41 2.72
CA ASN A 104 -5.88 10.64 3.51
C ASN A 104 -4.99 10.63 4.77
N LEU A 105 -4.70 9.45 5.31
CA LEU A 105 -3.72 9.27 6.39
C LEU A 105 -2.26 9.29 5.90
N GLY A 106 -2.03 9.42 4.58
CA GLY A 106 -0.71 9.38 3.95
C GLY A 106 -0.09 7.98 3.96
N LEU A 107 -0.91 6.95 4.05
CA LEU A 107 -0.56 5.54 3.89
C LEU A 107 -0.84 5.08 2.45
N LYS A 108 -0.48 3.85 2.13
CA LYS A 108 -0.73 3.20 0.85
C LYS A 108 -1.64 2.00 1.07
N ALA A 109 -2.69 1.89 0.27
CA ALA A 109 -3.53 0.71 0.22
C ALA A 109 -2.89 -0.36 -0.67
N GLY A 110 -2.96 -1.61 -0.23
CA GLY A 110 -2.59 -2.78 -0.99
C GLY A 110 -3.76 -3.75 -1.04
N ILE A 111 -3.87 -4.47 -2.14
CA ILE A 111 -4.85 -5.51 -2.36
C ILE A 111 -4.20 -6.62 -3.19
N TYR A 112 -4.76 -7.81 -3.18
CA TYR A 112 -4.26 -8.92 -3.98
C TYR A 112 -5.40 -9.68 -4.65
N THR A 113 -5.05 -10.61 -5.51
CA THR A 113 -5.96 -11.60 -6.05
C THR A 113 -5.27 -12.96 -6.12
N ASP A 114 -6.05 -14.03 -6.09
CA ASP A 114 -5.54 -15.40 -6.24
C ASP A 114 -5.42 -15.80 -7.71
N ALA A 115 -4.34 -16.51 -8.06
CA ALA A 115 -4.06 -16.93 -9.43
C ALA A 115 -5.00 -18.03 -9.96
N GLY A 116 -5.75 -18.70 -9.09
CA GLY A 116 -6.69 -19.78 -9.43
C GLY A 116 -8.12 -19.29 -9.71
N ASN A 117 -9.06 -20.24 -9.71
CA ASN A 117 -10.49 -19.92 -9.82
C ASN A 117 -11.10 -19.40 -8.53
N ASN A 118 -10.61 -19.84 -7.39
CA ASN A 118 -11.16 -19.57 -6.08
C ASN A 118 -10.11 -18.89 -5.20
N THR A 119 -10.56 -18.19 -4.17
CA THR A 119 -9.65 -17.57 -3.20
C THR A 119 -9.22 -18.55 -2.10
N CYS A 120 -8.13 -18.22 -1.40
CA CYS A 120 -7.65 -18.98 -0.25
C CYS A 120 -8.72 -19.07 0.85
N GLY A 121 -9.46 -18.00 1.11
CA GLY A 121 -10.52 -17.95 2.12
C GLY A 121 -11.67 -18.88 1.81
N SER A 122 -11.99 -19.12 0.53
CA SER A 122 -13.01 -20.11 0.14
C SER A 122 -12.61 -21.53 0.51
N MET A 123 -11.31 -21.82 0.52
CA MET A 123 -10.75 -23.13 0.85
C MET A 123 -10.53 -23.31 2.36
N SER A 124 -9.96 -22.31 3.02
CA SER A 124 -9.53 -22.41 4.42
C SER A 124 -10.60 -22.00 5.43
N ASP A 125 -11.50 -21.09 5.06
CA ASP A 125 -12.52 -20.50 5.92
C ASP A 125 -13.94 -20.72 5.42
N GLN A 126 -14.10 -21.49 4.34
CA GLN A 126 -15.37 -21.77 3.70
C GLN A 126 -16.14 -20.49 3.28
N ASP A 127 -15.43 -19.42 2.94
CA ASP A 127 -16.01 -18.18 2.48
C ASP A 127 -16.59 -18.36 1.06
N LYS A 128 -17.87 -18.47 0.98
CA LYS A 128 -18.58 -18.71 -0.31
C LYS A 128 -18.36 -17.59 -1.32
N ALA A 129 -18.11 -16.36 -0.85
CA ALA A 129 -17.83 -15.22 -1.72
C ALA A 129 -16.50 -15.34 -2.48
N GLY A 130 -15.57 -16.13 -1.97
CA GLY A 130 -14.30 -16.43 -2.63
C GLY A 130 -14.38 -17.49 -3.74
N ILE A 131 -15.52 -18.15 -3.92
CA ILE A 131 -15.73 -19.14 -4.99
C ILE A 131 -15.90 -18.41 -6.32
N GLY A 132 -15.04 -18.72 -7.30
CA GLY A 132 -15.03 -18.05 -8.60
C GLY A 132 -14.48 -16.62 -8.57
N ALA A 133 -13.92 -16.18 -7.45
CA ALA A 133 -13.37 -14.83 -7.30
C ALA A 133 -11.91 -14.69 -7.72
N GLY A 134 -11.20 -15.80 -7.98
CA GLY A 134 -9.82 -15.76 -8.46
C GLY A 134 -9.67 -15.13 -9.84
N ILE A 135 -8.44 -14.82 -10.21
CA ILE A 135 -8.12 -14.09 -11.46
C ILE A 135 -8.17 -14.96 -12.71
N TYR A 136 -8.22 -16.29 -12.59
CA TYR A 136 -8.13 -17.20 -13.73
C TYR A 136 -9.23 -16.91 -14.76
N GLY A 137 -8.80 -16.57 -15.98
CA GLY A 137 -9.69 -16.16 -17.09
C GLY A 137 -10.10 -14.67 -17.05
N HIS A 138 -9.61 -13.90 -16.07
CA HIS A 138 -9.91 -12.47 -15.90
C HIS A 138 -8.62 -11.60 -15.79
N GLU A 139 -7.45 -12.16 -16.12
CA GLU A 139 -6.14 -11.55 -15.88
C GLU A 139 -6.02 -10.14 -16.49
N ALA A 140 -6.48 -9.97 -17.71
CA ALA A 140 -6.41 -8.67 -18.41
C ALA A 140 -7.41 -7.65 -17.85
N GLN A 141 -8.53 -8.11 -17.28
CA GLN A 141 -9.57 -7.27 -16.70
C GLN A 141 -9.19 -6.78 -15.30
N ASP A 142 -8.70 -7.70 -14.47
CA ASP A 142 -8.34 -7.40 -13.08
C ASP A 142 -7.04 -6.58 -12.98
N ALA A 143 -6.24 -6.49 -14.06
CA ALA A 143 -5.02 -5.69 -14.13
C ALA A 143 -5.25 -4.21 -14.48
N GLN A 144 -6.48 -3.78 -14.75
CA GLN A 144 -6.85 -2.40 -15.08
C GLN A 144 -7.23 -1.59 -13.84
#